data_85028b3c814b4bb0182b1a641010d24f
#
_entry.id   85028b3c814b4bb0182b1a641010d24f
#
_cell.length_a   1.000
_cell.length_b   1.000
_cell.length_c   1.000
_cell.angle_alpha   90.00
_cell.angle_beta   90.00
_cell.angle_gamma   90.00
#
_symmetry.space_group_name_H-M   'P 1'
#
loop_
_entity.id
_entity.type
_entity.pdbx_description
1 polymer ?
#
loop_
_entity_poly.entity_id
_entity_poly.type
_entity_poly.pdbx_seq_one_letter_code
_entity_poly.pdbx_strand_id
1 'polypeptide(L)'
;MNQSLMDPKLIGLAAVAIVVIAVLAWMYVRKRRTSSAQLRQRFGPEYERAVRTHGSERRAEAKLADREKRVGIMKIRELDAAERERFSAQWVSLQARFVDYPKGAVTEAGELVSSLMQARGYPVTDFDQCAADISVDHPKVVENYRSAHAIASRLARGEASTEDLRSAMIYYRSLFEELVQMPLETKAVA
;
A
#
# COMPACT_ATOMS: atom_id res chain seq x y z
N MET A 1 34.26 -54.41 15.03
CA MET A 1 32.97 -53.88 14.54
C MET A 1 33.06 -52.37 14.54
N ASN A 2 32.81 -51.68 13.42
CA ASN A 2 32.81 -50.24 13.11
C ASN A 2 34.05 -49.66 12.41
N GLN A 3 34.55 -50.30 11.35
CA GLN A 3 35.49 -49.63 10.44
C GLN A 3 34.81 -49.03 9.19
N SER A 4 33.50 -49.21 8.97
CA SER A 4 32.77 -48.75 7.80
C SER A 4 32.36 -47.26 7.84
N LEU A 5 32.58 -46.50 8.91
CA LEU A 5 32.26 -45.08 9.05
C LEU A 5 33.42 -44.13 8.66
N MET A 6 34.61 -44.68 8.37
CA MET A 6 35.81 -43.88 8.05
C MET A 6 36.28 -44.08 6.60
N ASP A 7 35.40 -44.44 5.67
CA ASP A 7 35.73 -44.50 4.29
C ASP A 7 35.97 -43.05 3.77
N PRO A 8 37.20 -42.73 3.31
CA PRO A 8 37.54 -41.35 2.90
C PRO A 8 36.62 -40.79 1.79
N LYS A 9 36.04 -41.69 1.01
CA LYS A 9 35.02 -41.32 0.01
C LYS A 9 33.72 -40.87 0.63
N LEU A 10 33.27 -41.48 1.72
CA LEU A 10 32.04 -41.08 2.41
C LEU A 10 32.25 -39.76 3.18
N ILE A 11 33.42 -39.52 3.74
CA ILE A 11 33.79 -38.24 4.38
C ILE A 11 33.81 -37.11 3.32
N GLY A 12 34.40 -37.37 2.15
CA GLY A 12 34.42 -36.41 1.06
C GLY A 12 33.02 -36.08 0.55
N LEU A 13 32.14 -37.08 0.39
CA LEU A 13 30.75 -36.87 -0.03
C LEU A 13 29.96 -36.06 1.02
N ALA A 14 30.16 -36.36 2.30
CA ALA A 14 29.52 -35.61 3.39
C ALA A 14 29.99 -34.13 3.42
N ALA A 15 31.28 -33.88 3.23
CA ALA A 15 31.83 -32.54 3.18
C ALA A 15 31.23 -31.72 2.00
N VAL A 16 31.14 -32.34 0.82
CA VAL A 16 30.49 -31.68 -0.36
C VAL A 16 29.02 -31.39 -0.06
N ALA A 17 28.27 -32.33 0.52
CA ALA A 17 26.87 -32.12 0.86
C ALA A 17 26.70 -30.96 1.87
N ILE A 18 27.54 -30.83 2.87
CA ILE A 18 27.53 -29.73 3.84
C ILE A 18 27.79 -28.40 3.13
N VAL A 19 28.78 -28.32 2.24
CA VAL A 19 29.08 -27.11 1.48
C VAL A 19 27.89 -26.70 0.60
N VAL A 20 27.27 -27.64 -0.10
CA VAL A 20 26.08 -27.38 -0.93
C VAL A 20 24.92 -26.85 -0.08
N ILE A 21 24.65 -27.48 1.06
CA ILE A 21 23.60 -27.01 1.99
C ILE A 21 23.93 -25.60 2.51
N ALA A 22 25.18 -25.33 2.88
CA ALA A 22 25.61 -23.99 3.34
C ALA A 22 25.44 -22.93 2.25
N VAL A 23 25.81 -23.23 1.01
CA VAL A 23 25.63 -22.33 -0.15
C VAL A 23 24.14 -22.07 -0.41
N LEU A 24 23.32 -23.11 -0.42
CA LEU A 24 21.87 -22.97 -0.60
C LEU A 24 21.22 -22.15 0.51
N ALA A 25 21.60 -22.40 1.77
CA ALA A 25 21.14 -21.63 2.93
C ALA A 25 21.57 -20.16 2.82
N TRP A 26 22.83 -19.91 2.44
CA TRP A 26 23.34 -18.54 2.23
C TRP A 26 22.59 -17.81 1.10
N MET A 27 22.38 -18.47 -0.04
CA MET A 27 21.60 -17.92 -1.15
C MET A 27 20.15 -17.61 -0.73
N TYR A 28 19.53 -18.51 0.03
CA TYR A 28 18.17 -18.31 0.55
C TYR A 28 18.09 -17.10 1.49
N VAL A 29 19.03 -16.99 2.44
CA VAL A 29 19.09 -15.86 3.37
C VAL A 29 19.36 -14.54 2.63
N ARG A 30 20.27 -14.55 1.66
CA ARG A 30 20.60 -13.37 0.84
C ARG A 30 19.40 -12.92 0.03
N LYS A 31 18.72 -13.85 -0.67
CA LYS A 31 17.50 -13.55 -1.46
C LYS A 31 16.40 -12.97 -0.58
N ARG A 32 16.24 -13.50 0.62
CA ARG A 32 15.25 -13.03 1.58
C ARG A 32 15.56 -11.60 2.06
N ARG A 33 16.81 -11.31 2.41
CA ARG A 33 17.24 -9.97 2.86
C ARG A 33 17.01 -8.89 1.78
N THR A 34 17.32 -9.20 0.53
CA THR A 34 17.07 -8.27 -0.58
C THR A 34 15.57 -8.04 -0.80
N SER A 35 14.75 -9.07 -0.72
CA SER A 35 13.29 -8.95 -0.83
C SER A 35 12.69 -8.10 0.28
N SER A 36 13.10 -8.31 1.54
CA SER A 36 12.64 -7.51 2.69
C SER A 36 13.04 -6.04 2.56
N ALA A 37 14.27 -5.76 2.12
CA ALA A 37 14.74 -4.40 1.90
C ALA A 37 13.96 -3.69 0.78
N GLN A 38 13.64 -4.39 -0.31
CA GLN A 38 12.83 -3.85 -1.40
C GLN A 38 11.39 -3.53 -0.94
N LEU A 39 10.76 -4.42 -0.17
CA LEU A 39 9.43 -4.18 0.37
C LEU A 39 9.44 -2.99 1.35
N ARG A 40 10.44 -2.88 2.21
CA ARG A 40 10.60 -1.72 3.11
C ARG A 40 10.75 -0.41 2.35
N GLN A 41 11.55 -0.40 1.31
CA GLN A 41 11.75 0.78 0.48
C GLN A 41 10.48 1.16 -0.28
N ARG A 42 9.78 0.18 -0.86
CA ARG A 42 8.57 0.41 -1.65
C ARG A 42 7.39 0.87 -0.80
N PHE A 43 7.14 0.19 0.31
CA PHE A 43 5.98 0.47 1.16
C PHE A 43 6.24 1.53 2.24
N GLY A 44 7.51 1.88 2.52
CA GLY A 44 7.84 2.91 3.51
C GLY A 44 7.14 2.71 4.85
N PRO A 45 6.38 3.73 5.36
CA PRO A 45 5.67 3.64 6.64
C PRO A 45 4.64 2.51 6.70
N GLU A 46 4.07 2.12 5.56
CA GLU A 46 3.08 1.04 5.48
C GLU A 46 3.68 -0.33 5.80
N TYR A 47 4.98 -0.54 5.53
CA TYR A 47 5.68 -1.75 5.94
C TYR A 47 5.66 -1.93 7.46
N GLU A 48 6.03 -0.89 8.21
CA GLU A 48 6.03 -0.92 9.67
C GLU A 48 4.61 -1.10 10.24
N ARG A 49 3.62 -0.49 9.60
CA ARG A 49 2.21 -0.71 9.93
C ARG A 49 1.82 -2.18 9.73
N ALA A 50 2.18 -2.79 8.61
CA ALA A 50 1.91 -4.19 8.32
C ALA A 50 2.57 -5.11 9.35
N VAL A 51 3.80 -4.83 9.77
CA VAL A 51 4.50 -5.61 10.81
C VAL A 51 3.76 -5.52 12.15
N ARG A 52 3.32 -4.32 12.57
CA ARG A 52 2.52 -4.14 13.80
C ARG A 52 1.20 -4.90 13.73
N THR A 53 0.51 -4.86 12.59
CA THR A 53 -0.80 -5.49 12.43
C THR A 53 -0.71 -7.02 12.39
N HIS A 54 0.32 -7.58 11.75
CA HIS A 54 0.44 -9.03 11.56
C HIS A 54 1.37 -9.72 12.58
N GLY A 55 2.02 -8.97 13.47
CA GLY A 55 2.82 -9.47 14.59
C GLY A 55 4.17 -10.09 14.20
N SER A 56 4.53 -10.15 12.91
CA SER A 56 5.85 -10.59 12.46
C SER A 56 6.18 -10.08 11.05
N GLU A 57 7.47 -9.80 10.79
CA GLU A 57 7.95 -9.37 9.46
C GLU A 57 7.55 -10.37 8.36
N ARG A 58 7.72 -11.67 8.62
CA ARG A 58 7.39 -12.71 7.63
C ARG A 58 5.93 -12.69 7.20
N ARG A 59 5.00 -12.52 8.15
CA ARG A 59 3.56 -12.44 7.84
C ARG A 59 3.22 -11.14 7.13
N ALA A 60 3.81 -10.03 7.57
CA ALA A 60 3.64 -8.73 6.93
C ALA A 60 4.12 -8.76 5.49
N GLU A 61 5.32 -9.26 5.23
CA GLU A 61 5.91 -9.38 3.89
C GLU A 61 5.05 -10.25 2.95
N ALA A 62 4.55 -11.39 3.46
CA ALA A 62 3.63 -12.23 2.69
C ALA A 62 2.35 -11.46 2.30
N LYS A 63 1.77 -10.69 3.24
CA LYS A 63 0.58 -9.87 2.97
C LYS A 63 0.85 -8.71 2.02
N LEU A 64 2.01 -8.06 2.13
CA LEU A 64 2.40 -7.00 1.20
C LEU A 64 2.63 -7.56 -0.21
N ALA A 65 3.27 -8.72 -0.34
CA ALA A 65 3.43 -9.40 -1.62
C ALA A 65 2.08 -9.83 -2.24
N ASP A 66 1.11 -10.27 -1.42
CA ASP A 66 -0.24 -10.58 -1.88
C ASP A 66 -0.97 -9.32 -2.39
N ARG A 67 -0.77 -8.15 -1.72
CA ARG A 67 -1.30 -6.86 -2.21
C ARG A 67 -0.70 -6.49 -3.57
N GLU A 68 0.62 -6.59 -3.72
CA GLU A 68 1.29 -6.33 -5.00
C GLU A 68 0.74 -7.20 -6.14
N LYS A 69 0.58 -8.50 -5.90
CA LYS A 69 0.00 -9.42 -6.90
C LYS A 69 -1.42 -9.01 -7.28
N ARG A 70 -2.24 -8.66 -6.28
CA ARG A 70 -3.63 -8.24 -6.51
C ARG A 70 -3.71 -6.96 -7.33
N VAL A 71 -2.95 -5.93 -6.96
CA VAL A 71 -2.90 -4.66 -7.70
C VAL A 71 -2.29 -4.87 -9.09
N GLY A 72 -1.32 -5.78 -9.22
CA GLY A 72 -0.69 -6.13 -10.50
C GLY A 72 -1.64 -6.68 -11.57
N ILE A 73 -2.79 -7.27 -11.17
CA ILE A 73 -3.82 -7.76 -12.11
C ILE A 73 -4.97 -6.75 -12.34
N MET A 74 -5.00 -5.66 -11.57
CA MET A 74 -5.99 -4.59 -11.77
C MET A 74 -5.67 -3.80 -13.04
N LYS A 75 -6.72 -3.33 -13.71
CA LYS A 75 -6.59 -2.45 -14.87
C LYS A 75 -6.56 -0.99 -14.40
N ILE A 76 -5.51 -0.62 -13.66
CA ILE A 76 -5.32 0.75 -13.22
C ILE A 76 -4.93 1.58 -14.43
N ARG A 77 -5.60 2.73 -14.62
CA ARG A 77 -5.40 3.61 -15.77
C ARG A 77 -5.16 5.06 -15.34
N GLU A 78 -4.58 5.82 -16.23
CA GLU A 78 -4.54 7.27 -16.10
C GLU A 78 -5.91 7.89 -16.39
N LEU A 79 -6.15 9.03 -15.77
CA LEU A 79 -7.29 9.87 -16.15
C LEU A 79 -6.97 10.58 -17.47
N ASP A 80 -7.95 10.71 -18.32
CA ASP A 80 -7.83 11.63 -19.45
C ASP A 80 -7.89 13.10 -19.02
N ALA A 81 -7.63 14.03 -19.95
CA ALA A 81 -7.61 15.46 -19.66
C ALA A 81 -8.96 15.98 -19.16
N ALA A 82 -10.06 15.52 -19.77
CA ALA A 82 -11.42 15.94 -19.42
C ALA A 82 -11.82 15.40 -18.02
N GLU A 83 -11.44 14.17 -17.72
CA GLU A 83 -11.66 13.57 -16.39
C GLU A 83 -10.90 14.34 -15.31
N ARG A 84 -9.61 14.67 -15.56
CA ARG A 84 -8.80 15.47 -14.64
C ARG A 84 -9.41 16.84 -14.38
N GLU A 85 -9.80 17.54 -15.44
CA GLU A 85 -10.43 18.86 -15.32
C GLU A 85 -11.74 18.77 -14.53
N ARG A 86 -12.59 17.79 -14.83
CA ARG A 86 -13.85 17.57 -14.12
C ARG A 86 -13.64 17.32 -12.63
N PHE A 87 -12.75 16.38 -12.26
CA PHE A 87 -12.47 16.10 -10.86
C PHE A 87 -11.86 17.31 -10.15
N SER A 88 -10.96 18.04 -10.80
CA SER A 88 -10.36 19.26 -10.23
C SER A 88 -11.41 20.36 -10.00
N ALA A 89 -12.32 20.59 -10.92
CA ALA A 89 -13.40 21.55 -10.77
C ALA A 89 -14.36 21.16 -9.62
N GLN A 90 -14.68 19.88 -9.49
CA GLN A 90 -15.48 19.36 -8.37
C GLN A 90 -14.78 19.59 -7.03
N TRP A 91 -13.46 19.35 -6.96
CA TRP A 91 -12.66 19.58 -5.76
C TRP A 91 -12.66 21.06 -5.34
N VAL A 92 -12.44 21.98 -6.30
CA VAL A 92 -12.47 23.43 -6.06
C VAL A 92 -13.83 23.88 -5.53
N SER A 93 -14.92 23.41 -6.15
CA SER A 93 -16.28 23.71 -5.71
C SER A 93 -16.55 23.19 -4.28
N LEU A 94 -16.08 21.99 -3.97
CA LEU A 94 -16.21 21.39 -2.66
C LEU A 94 -15.43 22.17 -1.58
N GLN A 95 -14.22 22.60 -1.89
CA GLN A 95 -13.43 23.44 -0.98
C GLN A 95 -14.11 24.77 -0.66
N ALA A 96 -14.72 25.41 -1.66
CA ALA A 96 -15.48 26.65 -1.46
C ALA A 96 -16.66 26.44 -0.49
N ARG A 97 -17.38 25.34 -0.63
CA ARG A 97 -18.53 24.99 0.25
C ARG A 97 -18.13 24.59 1.67
N PHE A 98 -16.90 24.21 1.90
CA PHE A 98 -16.43 23.83 3.25
C PHE A 98 -16.58 24.96 4.26
N VAL A 99 -16.48 26.21 3.85
CA VAL A 99 -16.61 27.38 4.75
C VAL A 99 -18.01 27.45 5.37
N ASP A 100 -19.04 27.22 4.58
CA ASP A 100 -20.44 27.33 4.99
C ASP A 100 -21.01 26.01 5.50
N TYR A 101 -20.54 24.88 4.96
CA TYR A 101 -21.07 23.54 5.24
C TYR A 101 -19.98 22.48 5.44
N PRO A 102 -19.16 22.61 6.53
CA PRO A 102 -17.97 21.77 6.68
C PRO A 102 -18.27 20.27 6.84
N LYS A 103 -19.37 19.90 7.52
CA LYS A 103 -19.74 18.49 7.71
C LYS A 103 -20.07 17.81 6.39
N GLY A 104 -20.90 18.44 5.57
CA GLY A 104 -21.26 17.91 4.25
C GLY A 104 -20.06 17.87 3.30
N ALA A 105 -19.23 18.92 3.31
CA ALA A 105 -18.04 18.98 2.48
C ALA A 105 -17.06 17.83 2.76
N VAL A 106 -16.86 17.42 4.03
CA VAL A 106 -16.01 16.26 4.36
C VAL A 106 -16.61 14.96 3.86
N THR A 107 -17.93 14.77 3.96
CA THR A 107 -18.60 13.58 3.41
C THR A 107 -18.43 13.52 1.90
N GLU A 108 -18.72 14.62 1.21
CA GLU A 108 -18.56 14.72 -0.25
C GLU A 108 -17.10 14.57 -0.70
N ALA A 109 -16.11 15.01 0.10
CA ALA A 109 -14.69 14.79 -0.19
C ALA A 109 -14.35 13.29 -0.21
N GLY A 110 -14.86 12.53 0.75
CA GLY A 110 -14.68 11.08 0.78
C GLY A 110 -15.31 10.38 -0.43
N GLU A 111 -16.52 10.82 -0.83
CA GLU A 111 -17.22 10.30 -2.02
C GLU A 111 -16.47 10.64 -3.31
N LEU A 112 -15.97 11.89 -3.41
CA LEU A 112 -15.20 12.33 -4.57
C LEU A 112 -13.89 11.56 -4.73
N VAL A 113 -13.16 11.34 -3.64
CA VAL A 113 -11.94 10.52 -3.64
C VAL A 113 -12.26 9.07 -4.01
N SER A 114 -13.35 8.50 -3.50
CA SER A 114 -13.79 7.15 -3.86
C SER A 114 -14.14 7.05 -5.35
N SER A 115 -14.86 8.03 -5.90
CA SER A 115 -15.20 8.11 -7.31
C SER A 115 -13.96 8.25 -8.20
N LEU A 116 -12.97 9.01 -7.75
CA LEU A 116 -11.69 9.18 -8.44
C LEU A 116 -10.90 7.86 -8.46
N MET A 117 -10.84 7.13 -7.34
CA MET A 117 -10.20 5.81 -7.26
C MET A 117 -10.87 4.82 -8.22
N GLN A 118 -12.21 4.80 -8.24
CA GLN A 118 -12.97 3.96 -9.17
C GLN A 118 -12.69 4.31 -10.63
N ALA A 119 -12.66 5.60 -10.97
CA ALA A 119 -12.33 6.07 -12.32
C ALA A 119 -10.91 5.61 -12.74
N ARG A 120 -9.98 5.50 -11.81
CA ARG A 120 -8.64 4.97 -12.03
C ARG A 120 -8.56 3.44 -12.09
N GLY A 121 -9.64 2.71 -11.77
CA GLY A 121 -9.71 1.26 -11.82
C GLY A 121 -9.42 0.55 -10.50
N TYR A 122 -9.33 1.27 -9.39
CA TYR A 122 -9.29 0.64 -8.06
C TYR A 122 -10.69 0.17 -7.65
N PRO A 123 -10.84 -1.07 -7.16
CA PRO A 123 -12.13 -1.54 -6.64
C PRO A 123 -12.44 -0.84 -5.31
N VAL A 124 -13.61 -0.19 -5.23
CA VAL A 124 -14.05 0.58 -4.05
C VAL A 124 -15.20 -0.19 -3.38
N THR A 125 -14.91 -1.36 -2.81
CA THR A 125 -15.91 -2.20 -2.15
C THR A 125 -15.86 -2.11 -0.63
N ASP A 126 -14.66 -2.11 -0.08
CA ASP A 126 -14.38 -2.04 1.36
C ASP A 126 -13.21 -1.09 1.59
N PHE A 127 -13.30 -0.27 2.64
CA PHE A 127 -12.30 0.75 2.93
C PHE A 127 -10.92 0.15 3.21
N ASP A 128 -10.83 -0.87 4.07
CA ASP A 128 -9.55 -1.45 4.46
C ASP A 128 -8.84 -2.10 3.27
N GLN A 129 -9.62 -2.77 2.41
CA GLN A 129 -9.13 -3.36 1.19
C GLN A 129 -8.66 -2.28 0.20
N CYS A 130 -9.45 -1.22 0.03
CA CYS A 130 -9.12 -0.10 -0.83
C CYS A 130 -7.84 0.63 -0.37
N ALA A 131 -7.71 0.91 0.92
CA ALA A 131 -6.50 1.49 1.50
C ALA A 131 -5.28 0.56 1.34
N ALA A 132 -5.48 -0.75 1.43
CA ALA A 132 -4.43 -1.74 1.19
C ALA A 132 -3.98 -1.74 -0.28
N ASP A 133 -4.90 -1.62 -1.23
CA ASP A 133 -4.60 -1.59 -2.67
C ASP A 133 -3.88 -0.29 -3.06
N ILE A 134 -4.38 0.85 -2.61
CA ILE A 134 -3.74 2.16 -2.80
C ILE A 134 -2.33 2.19 -2.21
N SER A 135 -2.08 1.50 -1.09
CA SER A 135 -0.76 1.48 -0.45
C SER A 135 0.37 0.90 -1.31
N VAL A 136 0.04 0.15 -2.36
CA VAL A 136 1.02 -0.45 -3.29
C VAL A 136 1.64 0.60 -4.21
N ASP A 137 0.80 1.50 -4.73
CA ASP A 137 1.22 2.54 -5.69
C ASP A 137 1.43 3.90 -5.01
N HIS A 138 0.72 4.17 -3.89
CA HIS A 138 0.70 5.45 -3.19
C HIS A 138 0.99 5.32 -1.67
N PRO A 139 2.09 4.70 -1.25
CA PRO A 139 2.37 4.40 0.16
C PRO A 139 2.52 5.64 1.04
N LYS A 140 2.89 6.79 0.45
CA LYS A 140 3.09 8.06 1.17
C LYS A 140 1.79 8.71 1.63
N VAL A 141 0.72 8.55 0.83
CA VAL A 141 -0.56 9.25 1.08
C VAL A 141 -1.63 8.37 1.69
N VAL A 142 -1.43 7.05 1.73
CA VAL A 142 -2.42 6.12 2.28
C VAL A 142 -2.72 6.34 3.76
N GLU A 143 -1.74 6.81 4.55
CA GLU A 143 -1.95 7.12 5.96
C GLU A 143 -2.87 8.34 6.13
N ASN A 144 -2.73 9.36 5.27
CA ASN A 144 -3.64 10.49 5.23
C ASN A 144 -5.06 10.03 4.87
N TYR A 145 -5.21 9.11 3.92
CA TYR A 145 -6.51 8.54 3.57
C TYR A 145 -7.18 7.83 4.75
N ARG A 146 -6.41 7.03 5.51
CA ARG A 146 -6.91 6.38 6.74
C ARG A 146 -7.32 7.39 7.81
N SER A 147 -6.51 8.43 7.99
CA SER A 147 -6.79 9.51 8.96
C SER A 147 -8.06 10.27 8.59
N ALA A 148 -8.24 10.61 7.31
CA ALA A 148 -9.45 11.23 6.81
C ALA A 148 -10.69 10.36 7.06
N HIS A 149 -10.59 9.06 6.73
CA HIS A 149 -11.70 8.12 6.94
C HIS A 149 -12.05 7.93 8.41
N ALA A 150 -11.06 7.89 9.30
CA ALA A 150 -11.29 7.81 10.74
C ALA A 150 -12.05 9.05 11.26
N ILE A 151 -11.73 10.24 10.74
CA ILE A 151 -12.46 11.47 11.07
C ILE A 151 -13.88 11.43 10.49
N ALA A 152 -14.04 11.00 9.22
CA ALA A 152 -15.35 10.85 8.61
C ALA A 152 -16.26 9.86 9.39
N SER A 153 -15.69 8.78 9.90
CA SER A 153 -16.38 7.83 10.76
C SER A 153 -16.81 8.44 12.10
N ARG A 154 -15.98 9.32 12.71
CA ARG A 154 -16.37 10.09 13.92
C ARG A 154 -17.43 11.12 13.60
N LEU A 155 -17.33 11.77 12.42
CA LEU A 155 -18.35 12.71 11.97
C LEU A 155 -19.73 12.04 11.85
N ALA A 156 -19.81 10.85 11.30
CA ALA A 156 -21.05 10.08 11.19
C ALA A 156 -21.68 9.77 12.56
N ARG A 157 -20.87 9.69 13.63
CA ARG A 157 -21.34 9.52 15.02
C ARG A 157 -21.56 10.85 15.75
N GLY A 158 -21.32 12.00 15.10
CA GLY A 158 -21.45 13.31 15.72
C GLY A 158 -20.28 13.69 16.66
N GLU A 159 -19.16 12.98 16.61
CA GLU A 159 -18.01 13.10 17.53
C GLU A 159 -16.85 13.94 16.96
N ALA A 160 -16.97 14.45 15.73
CA ALA A 160 -15.91 15.21 15.08
C ALA A 160 -16.04 16.72 15.41
N SER A 161 -14.93 17.33 15.80
CA SER A 161 -14.80 18.78 15.96
C SER A 161 -14.59 19.48 14.62
N THR A 162 -14.74 20.81 14.59
CA THR A 162 -14.46 21.61 13.38
C THR A 162 -13.00 21.47 12.92
N GLU A 163 -12.06 21.35 13.87
CA GLU A 163 -10.64 21.16 13.53
C GLU A 163 -10.37 19.75 12.97
N ASP A 164 -11.09 18.73 13.45
CA ASP A 164 -11.08 17.42 12.83
C ASP A 164 -11.53 17.49 11.35
N LEU A 165 -12.62 18.23 11.08
CA LEU A 165 -13.14 18.39 9.72
C LEU A 165 -12.14 19.10 8.80
N ARG A 166 -11.44 20.13 9.31
CA ARG A 166 -10.36 20.78 8.58
C ARG A 166 -9.23 19.80 8.26
N SER A 167 -8.81 19.03 9.25
CA SER A 167 -7.76 18.00 9.06
C SER A 167 -8.18 16.94 8.04
N ALA A 168 -9.44 16.48 8.08
CA ALA A 168 -9.97 15.53 7.09
C ALA A 168 -9.90 16.07 5.67
N MET A 169 -10.24 17.34 5.46
CA MET A 169 -10.13 17.98 4.14
C MET A 169 -8.68 18.02 3.63
N ILE A 170 -7.72 18.33 4.51
CA ILE A 170 -6.29 18.34 4.17
C ILE A 170 -5.83 16.92 3.79
N TYR A 171 -6.24 15.91 4.54
CA TYR A 171 -5.87 14.52 4.30
C TYR A 171 -6.49 13.97 3.00
N TYR A 172 -7.78 14.24 2.74
CA TYR A 172 -8.41 13.87 1.48
C TYR A 172 -7.78 14.59 0.29
N ARG A 173 -7.40 15.87 0.44
CA ARG A 173 -6.71 16.64 -0.57
C ARG A 173 -5.38 15.97 -0.98
N SER A 174 -4.59 15.54 -0.02
CA SER A 174 -3.31 14.89 -0.27
C SER A 174 -3.45 13.65 -1.18
N LEU A 175 -4.46 12.80 -0.92
CA LEU A 175 -4.73 11.64 -1.77
C LEU A 175 -5.32 12.06 -3.12
N PHE A 176 -6.23 13.04 -3.12
CA PHE A 176 -6.85 13.56 -4.35
C PHE A 176 -5.80 14.08 -5.33
N GLU A 177 -4.89 14.95 -4.87
CA GLU A 177 -3.82 15.53 -5.69
C GLU A 177 -2.90 14.44 -6.26
N GLU A 178 -2.53 13.47 -5.45
CA GLU A 178 -1.73 12.33 -5.88
C GLU A 178 -2.42 11.53 -6.99
N LEU A 179 -3.70 11.20 -6.81
CA LEU A 179 -4.46 10.41 -7.78
C LEU A 179 -4.79 11.15 -9.09
N VAL A 180 -4.94 12.48 -9.05
CA VAL A 180 -5.24 13.28 -10.25
C VAL A 180 -3.99 13.50 -11.11
N GLN A 181 -2.82 13.70 -10.48
CA GLN A 181 -1.61 14.15 -11.17
C GLN A 181 -0.70 13.03 -11.66
N MET A 182 -0.81 11.81 -11.10
CA MET A 182 0.19 10.77 -11.33
C MET A 182 0.05 10.08 -12.70
N PRO A 183 1.08 10.15 -13.57
CA PRO A 183 1.23 9.21 -14.66
C PRO A 183 1.48 7.80 -14.08
N LEU A 184 0.94 6.75 -14.69
CA LEU A 184 1.34 5.39 -14.35
C LEU A 184 2.84 5.26 -14.63
N GLU A 185 3.64 4.96 -13.59
CA GLU A 185 4.98 4.45 -13.85
C GLU A 185 4.84 3.25 -14.78
N THR A 186 5.34 3.39 -16.01
CA THR A 186 5.36 2.30 -16.96
C THR A 186 6.11 1.15 -16.29
N LYS A 187 5.38 0.14 -15.83
CA LYS A 187 6.00 -1.09 -15.34
C LYS A 187 6.83 -1.61 -16.50
N ALA A 188 8.14 -1.34 -16.47
CA ALA A 188 9.08 -1.98 -17.37
C ALA A 188 8.90 -3.49 -17.18
N VAL A 189 8.28 -4.12 -18.17
CA VAL A 189 8.20 -5.58 -18.28
C VAL A 189 9.63 -6.04 -18.51
N ALA A 190 10.26 -6.56 -17.45
CA ALA A 190 11.54 -7.25 -17.52
C ALA A 190 11.28 -8.75 -17.58
#